data_6c93cf730ea62f4002c0c03487da7c3b
#
_entry.id   6c93cf730ea62f4002c0c03487da7c3b
#
_cell.length_a   1.000
_cell.length_b   1.000
_cell.length_c   1.000
_cell.angle_alpha   90.00
_cell.angle_beta   90.00
_cell.angle_gamma   90.00
#
_symmetry.space_group_name_H-M   'P 1'
#
loop_
_entity.id
_entity.type
_entity.pdbx_description
1 polymer ?
#
loop_
_entity_poly.entity_id
_entity_poly.type
_entity_poly.pdbx_seq_one_letter_code
_entity_poly.pdbx_strand_id
1 'polypeptide(L)'
;RTKLVMRPDSIAEITRLAFKYAEGEGKPGATHIDLPVDVSLQDVPEGEVPLHRAGPNPETASLEHIEIAAGMIFRSQNPVILVGSDAVRENASEALTEMAETLHIPVVNTMMAKGMIPYTSPYSLWTVGIPQKDYANRVLENADLLICVGYDIVEYAPQRINPTRKTPILHINTMPAHINKYYQTACEVVGNISDSLHRITLRTHRKQEPTAALAIREQLIAEHESYAADASFPMKPQRVLIDVRKVMRPGDILLSGVGAHKMWIARHYNCYKPKTCLISNGFATMGFSLPGALAAKLVSPDKRVLVVTGDGGLMMNSQELETAVREHLPFVVLVFVDGGYGLIKWKGMDKFGETHYCDFTNPDWVAYAEAMHCKGYRIRTADELLPTLEDAFQQDVPALIECPIDYAENGKLTQHLKEVYAHLE
;
A
#
# COMPACT_ATOMS: atom_id res chain seq x y z
N ARG A 1 7.89 -10.86 19.40
CA ARG A 1 8.43 -11.70 20.50
C ARG A 1 9.92 -11.46 20.66
N THR A 2 10.44 -11.56 21.91
CA THR A 2 11.87 -11.39 22.21
C THR A 2 12.41 -12.68 22.82
N LYS A 3 13.63 -13.06 22.43
CA LYS A 3 14.37 -14.19 22.98
C LYS A 3 15.82 -13.77 23.24
N LEU A 4 16.32 -14.13 24.42
CA LEU A 4 17.72 -14.04 24.78
C LEU A 4 18.37 -15.41 24.57
N VAL A 5 19.48 -15.44 23.84
CA VAL A 5 20.32 -16.66 23.66
C VAL A 5 21.25 -16.83 24.86
N MET A 6 21.10 -17.90 25.58
CA MET A 6 21.88 -18.17 26.79
C MET A 6 23.00 -19.18 26.58
N ARG A 7 22.97 -19.94 25.47
CA ARG A 7 23.93 -21.01 25.16
C ARG A 7 24.06 -21.16 23.64
N PRO A 8 25.27 -21.49 23.13
CA PRO A 8 25.53 -21.62 21.70
C PRO A 8 24.70 -22.73 21.01
N ASP A 9 24.47 -23.86 21.70
CA ASP A 9 23.67 -24.98 21.18
C ASP A 9 22.16 -24.63 20.93
N SER A 10 21.65 -23.56 21.54
CA SER A 10 20.28 -23.11 21.35
C SER A 10 20.10 -22.10 20.21
N ILE A 11 21.17 -21.65 19.56
CA ILE A 11 21.11 -20.62 18.50
C ILE A 11 20.24 -21.09 17.34
N ALA A 12 20.44 -22.30 16.83
CA ALA A 12 19.70 -22.83 15.67
C ALA A 12 18.19 -22.93 15.96
N GLU A 13 17.81 -23.43 17.15
CA GLU A 13 16.41 -23.54 17.57
C GLU A 13 15.76 -22.18 17.75
N ILE A 14 16.41 -21.28 18.49
CA ILE A 14 15.88 -19.92 18.75
C ILE A 14 15.72 -19.14 17.45
N THR A 15 16.69 -19.22 16.54
CA THR A 15 16.64 -18.58 15.24
C THR A 15 15.47 -19.14 14.41
N ARG A 16 15.34 -20.47 14.33
CA ARG A 16 14.26 -21.12 13.62
C ARG A 16 12.88 -20.73 14.18
N LEU A 17 12.77 -20.67 15.50
CA LEU A 17 11.56 -20.27 16.20
C LEU A 17 11.22 -18.79 15.93
N ALA A 18 12.23 -17.91 15.90
CA ALA A 18 12.05 -16.50 15.58
C ALA A 18 11.48 -16.33 14.16
N PHE A 19 12.06 -17.00 13.16
CA PHE A 19 11.51 -16.99 11.79
C PHE A 19 10.09 -17.55 11.73
N LYS A 20 9.79 -18.65 12.44
CA LYS A 20 8.45 -19.23 12.49
C LYS A 20 7.41 -18.22 12.99
N TYR A 21 7.73 -17.45 14.02
CA TYR A 21 6.85 -16.40 14.53
C TYR A 21 6.80 -15.16 13.64
N ALA A 22 7.91 -14.79 13.01
CA ALA A 22 7.96 -13.65 12.10
C ALA A 22 7.12 -13.88 10.83
N GLU A 23 7.10 -15.12 10.35
CA GLU A 23 6.37 -15.52 9.13
C GLU A 23 4.90 -15.89 9.37
N GLY A 24 4.52 -16.11 10.63
CA GLY A 24 3.13 -16.26 11.03
C GLY A 24 2.60 -17.67 11.20
N GLU A 25 2.88 -18.30 12.35
CA GLU A 25 1.81 -19.08 12.96
C GLU A 25 0.81 -18.08 13.55
N GLY A 26 -0.24 -17.77 12.82
CA GLY A 26 -1.19 -16.70 13.14
C GLY A 26 -0.82 -15.39 12.42
N LYS A 27 -0.76 -14.28 13.15
CA LYS A 27 -0.42 -12.96 12.57
C LYS A 27 1.10 -12.81 12.47
N PRO A 28 1.68 -12.59 11.26
CA PRO A 28 3.09 -12.26 11.10
C PRO A 28 3.49 -11.05 11.92
N GLY A 29 4.68 -11.07 12.51
CA GLY A 29 5.11 -9.96 13.34
C GLY A 29 6.61 -9.94 13.62
N ALA A 30 7.08 -8.83 14.19
CA ALA A 30 8.45 -8.65 14.53
C ALA A 30 8.91 -9.63 15.63
N THR A 31 10.10 -10.18 15.43
CA THR A 31 10.82 -10.96 16.45
C THR A 31 12.17 -10.32 16.71
N HIS A 32 12.64 -10.46 17.94
CA HIS A 32 13.93 -9.95 18.38
C HIS A 32 14.73 -11.09 19.02
N ILE A 33 15.96 -11.27 18.58
CA ILE A 33 16.91 -12.19 19.18
C ILE A 33 18.04 -11.34 19.79
N ASP A 34 18.27 -11.51 21.07
CA ASP A 34 19.39 -10.91 21.77
C ASP A 34 20.49 -11.99 21.90
N LEU A 35 21.63 -11.75 21.24
CA LEU A 35 22.79 -12.65 21.25
C LEU A 35 23.94 -12.00 22.00
N PRO A 36 24.16 -12.35 23.28
CA PRO A 36 25.28 -11.82 24.06
C PRO A 36 26.64 -12.15 23.44
N VAL A 37 27.57 -11.20 23.55
CA VAL A 37 28.90 -11.34 22.95
C VAL A 37 29.65 -12.56 23.51
N ASP A 38 29.54 -12.80 24.81
CA ASP A 38 30.20 -13.95 25.49
C ASP A 38 29.63 -15.29 24.98
N VAL A 39 28.36 -15.36 24.61
CA VAL A 39 27.76 -16.56 23.98
C VAL A 39 28.23 -16.70 22.54
N SER A 40 28.31 -15.59 21.79
CA SER A 40 28.72 -15.61 20.37
C SER A 40 30.21 -16.01 20.19
N LEU A 41 31.01 -15.92 21.25
CA LEU A 41 32.45 -16.34 21.26
C LEU A 41 32.65 -17.81 21.65
N GLN A 42 31.59 -18.51 22.03
CA GLN A 42 31.69 -19.93 22.44
C GLN A 42 31.60 -20.85 21.21
N ASP A 43 32.23 -21.99 21.29
CA ASP A 43 32.15 -23.03 20.27
C ASP A 43 30.76 -23.65 20.25
N VAL A 44 30.25 -23.92 19.06
CA VAL A 44 29.03 -24.68 18.85
C VAL A 44 29.34 -26.17 18.87
N PRO A 45 28.56 -27.01 19.58
CA PRO A 45 28.78 -28.46 19.60
C PRO A 45 28.81 -29.07 18.20
N GLU A 46 29.68 -30.08 17.98
CA GLU A 46 29.69 -30.82 16.70
C GLU A 46 28.30 -31.42 16.38
N GLY A 47 27.86 -31.28 15.13
CA GLY A 47 26.58 -31.80 14.64
C GLY A 47 25.41 -30.86 14.73
N GLU A 48 25.55 -29.67 15.34
CA GLU A 48 24.53 -28.63 15.28
C GLU A 48 24.39 -28.08 13.87
N VAL A 49 23.17 -28.13 13.32
CA VAL A 49 22.84 -27.67 11.97
C VAL A 49 21.64 -26.77 12.01
N PRO A 50 21.47 -25.82 11.03
CA PRO A 50 20.27 -25.03 10.90
C PRO A 50 19.04 -25.93 10.73
N LEU A 51 17.98 -25.63 11.50
CA LEU A 51 16.75 -26.40 11.45
C LEU A 51 15.94 -26.08 10.18
N HIS A 52 15.35 -27.11 9.59
CA HIS A 52 14.53 -26.96 8.38
C HIS A 52 13.29 -26.10 8.63
N ARG A 53 12.95 -25.26 7.65
CA ARG A 53 11.74 -24.43 7.66
C ARG A 53 10.55 -25.19 7.10
N ALA A 54 9.43 -25.25 7.86
CA ALA A 54 8.12 -25.56 7.34
C ALA A 54 7.34 -24.22 7.15
N GLY A 55 6.77 -24.01 5.99
CA GLY A 55 5.93 -22.82 5.74
C GLY A 55 4.61 -22.88 6.53
N PRO A 56 3.95 -21.75 6.77
CA PRO A 56 2.60 -21.73 7.31
C PRO A 56 1.64 -22.42 6.35
N ASN A 57 0.70 -23.18 6.88
CA ASN A 57 -0.38 -23.82 6.12
C ASN A 57 -1.70 -23.41 6.78
N PRO A 58 -2.37 -22.33 6.30
CA PRO A 58 -3.61 -21.86 6.89
C PRO A 58 -4.70 -22.91 6.77
N GLU A 59 -5.45 -23.11 7.86
CA GLU A 59 -6.56 -24.05 7.92
C GLU A 59 -7.70 -23.62 6.97
N THR A 60 -8.51 -24.57 6.53
CA THR A 60 -9.72 -24.31 5.75
C THR A 60 -10.83 -23.81 6.66
N ALA A 61 -11.54 -22.77 6.27
CA ALA A 61 -12.68 -22.25 7.03
C ALA A 61 -13.83 -23.25 7.13
N SER A 62 -14.57 -23.24 8.23
CA SER A 62 -15.69 -24.15 8.43
C SER A 62 -16.77 -23.97 7.36
N LEU A 63 -17.42 -25.07 6.97
CA LEU A 63 -18.49 -25.03 5.97
C LEU A 63 -19.68 -24.20 6.47
N GLU A 64 -20.01 -24.28 7.73
CA GLU A 64 -21.09 -23.51 8.37
C GLU A 64 -20.89 -21.99 8.18
N HIS A 65 -19.67 -21.48 8.48
CA HIS A 65 -19.38 -20.06 8.32
C HIS A 65 -19.35 -19.63 6.85
N ILE A 66 -18.93 -20.50 5.93
CA ILE A 66 -19.03 -20.27 4.47
C ILE A 66 -20.49 -20.13 4.04
N GLU A 67 -21.39 -20.98 4.51
CA GLU A 67 -22.81 -20.92 4.19
C GLU A 67 -23.50 -19.70 4.78
N ILE A 68 -23.16 -19.33 6.04
CA ILE A 68 -23.64 -18.09 6.66
C ILE A 68 -23.19 -16.87 5.85
N ALA A 69 -21.92 -16.81 5.46
CA ALA A 69 -21.35 -15.72 4.66
C ALA A 69 -22.04 -15.61 3.29
N ALA A 70 -22.20 -16.72 2.58
CA ALA A 70 -22.93 -16.76 1.30
C ALA A 70 -24.38 -16.26 1.45
N GLY A 71 -25.07 -16.67 2.53
CA GLY A 71 -26.41 -16.22 2.85
C GLY A 71 -26.49 -14.74 3.20
N MET A 72 -25.49 -14.16 3.87
CA MET A 72 -25.40 -12.72 4.13
C MET A 72 -25.25 -11.94 2.83
N ILE A 73 -24.33 -12.35 1.96
CA ILE A 73 -24.13 -11.73 0.64
C ILE A 73 -25.41 -11.83 -0.21
N PHE A 74 -26.05 -13.00 -0.21
CA PHE A 74 -27.29 -13.21 -0.97
C PHE A 74 -28.40 -12.23 -0.56
N ARG A 75 -28.58 -11.97 0.73
CA ARG A 75 -29.62 -11.06 1.26
C ARG A 75 -29.30 -9.58 1.11
N SER A 76 -28.02 -9.21 1.05
CA SER A 76 -27.57 -7.83 0.89
C SER A 76 -28.02 -7.27 -0.48
N GLN A 77 -28.37 -5.99 -0.55
CA GLN A 77 -28.67 -5.27 -1.78
C GLN A 77 -27.46 -4.52 -2.33
N ASN A 78 -26.64 -3.95 -1.43
CA ASN A 78 -25.48 -3.14 -1.76
C ASN A 78 -24.22 -3.64 -0.99
N PRO A 79 -23.78 -4.89 -1.22
CA PRO A 79 -22.54 -5.38 -0.59
C PRO A 79 -21.32 -4.64 -1.15
N VAL A 80 -20.34 -4.36 -0.31
CA VAL A 80 -19.06 -3.76 -0.71
C VAL A 80 -17.92 -4.54 -0.08
N ILE A 81 -16.90 -4.87 -0.89
CA ILE A 81 -15.67 -5.49 -0.39
C ILE A 81 -14.67 -4.40 -0.01
N LEU A 82 -14.14 -4.49 1.21
CA LEU A 82 -12.95 -3.78 1.66
C LEU A 82 -11.80 -4.78 1.77
N VAL A 83 -10.80 -4.69 0.88
CA VAL A 83 -9.64 -5.56 0.90
C VAL A 83 -8.45 -4.92 1.60
N GLY A 84 -7.78 -5.67 2.46
CA GLY A 84 -6.61 -5.26 3.25
C GLY A 84 -5.36 -6.10 2.99
N SER A 85 -4.30 -5.79 3.74
CA SER A 85 -2.95 -6.30 3.51
C SER A 85 -2.78 -7.81 3.75
N ASP A 86 -3.60 -8.42 4.59
CA ASP A 86 -3.49 -9.87 4.82
C ASP A 86 -3.90 -10.65 3.57
N ALA A 87 -4.87 -10.14 2.78
CA ALA A 87 -5.20 -10.71 1.48
C ALA A 87 -4.03 -10.64 0.47
N VAL A 88 -3.17 -9.60 0.56
CA VAL A 88 -1.94 -9.50 -0.25
C VAL A 88 -0.94 -10.59 0.15
N ARG A 89 -0.76 -10.84 1.45
CA ARG A 89 0.12 -11.88 1.98
C ARG A 89 -0.31 -13.26 1.54
N GLU A 90 -1.62 -13.52 1.58
CA GLU A 90 -2.24 -14.79 1.21
C GLU A 90 -2.42 -14.97 -0.30
N ASN A 91 -1.93 -14.02 -1.12
CA ASN A 91 -2.05 -14.05 -2.59
C ASN A 91 -3.50 -14.21 -3.10
N ALA A 92 -4.47 -13.63 -2.43
CA ALA A 92 -5.90 -13.81 -2.70
C ALA A 92 -6.45 -12.95 -3.86
N SER A 93 -5.61 -12.30 -4.66
CA SER A 93 -6.02 -11.37 -5.73
C SER A 93 -6.88 -12.01 -6.80
N GLU A 94 -6.55 -13.22 -7.23
CA GLU A 94 -7.29 -13.95 -8.27
C GLU A 94 -8.69 -14.33 -7.78
N ALA A 95 -8.81 -14.95 -6.62
CA ALA A 95 -10.08 -15.31 -6.01
C ALA A 95 -10.95 -14.08 -5.66
N LEU A 96 -10.32 -12.98 -5.25
CA LEU A 96 -11.01 -11.72 -4.99
C LEU A 96 -11.59 -11.13 -6.29
N THR A 97 -10.81 -11.11 -7.37
CA THR A 97 -11.26 -10.61 -8.67
C THR A 97 -12.38 -11.48 -9.23
N GLU A 98 -12.24 -12.80 -9.16
CA GLU A 98 -13.29 -13.76 -9.54
C GLU A 98 -14.60 -13.48 -8.79
N MET A 99 -14.53 -13.33 -7.46
CA MET A 99 -15.70 -13.02 -6.63
C MET A 99 -16.35 -11.70 -7.02
N ALA A 100 -15.55 -10.62 -7.17
CA ALA A 100 -16.03 -9.30 -7.50
C ALA A 100 -16.74 -9.27 -8.87
N GLU A 101 -16.15 -9.90 -9.88
CA GLU A 101 -16.67 -9.92 -11.25
C GLU A 101 -17.84 -10.89 -11.44
N THR A 102 -17.79 -12.06 -10.77
CA THR A 102 -18.89 -13.03 -10.83
C THR A 102 -20.13 -12.52 -10.12
N LEU A 103 -19.96 -11.86 -8.98
CA LEU A 103 -21.06 -11.44 -8.11
C LEU A 103 -21.44 -9.96 -8.31
N HIS A 104 -20.73 -9.20 -9.13
CA HIS A 104 -20.90 -7.75 -9.33
C HIS A 104 -20.79 -6.95 -8.04
N ILE A 105 -19.78 -7.22 -7.25
CA ILE A 105 -19.54 -6.53 -5.98
C ILE A 105 -18.39 -5.54 -6.12
N PRO A 106 -18.61 -4.23 -5.84
CA PRO A 106 -17.55 -3.24 -5.87
C PRO A 106 -16.51 -3.49 -4.79
N VAL A 107 -15.24 -3.25 -5.13
CA VAL A 107 -14.09 -3.45 -4.26
C VAL A 107 -13.38 -2.14 -4.02
N VAL A 108 -13.21 -1.78 -2.76
CA VAL A 108 -12.30 -0.72 -2.32
C VAL A 108 -11.12 -1.36 -1.59
N ASN A 109 -9.94 -0.77 -1.71
CA ASN A 109 -8.74 -1.31 -1.07
C ASN A 109 -8.14 -0.34 -0.06
N THR A 110 -7.47 -0.87 0.96
CA THR A 110 -6.56 -0.08 1.80
C THR A 110 -5.32 0.33 1.00
N MET A 111 -4.52 1.25 1.53
CA MET A 111 -3.27 1.66 0.87
C MET A 111 -2.31 0.49 0.66
N MET A 112 -2.23 -0.44 1.62
CA MET A 112 -1.33 -1.60 1.56
C MET A 112 -1.85 -2.73 0.67
N ALA A 113 -3.15 -2.72 0.34
CA ALA A 113 -3.78 -3.69 -0.56
C ALA A 113 -3.96 -3.17 -1.99
N LYS A 114 -3.30 -2.06 -2.35
CA LYS A 114 -3.39 -1.48 -3.70
C LYS A 114 -2.89 -2.47 -4.76
N GLY A 115 -3.74 -2.69 -5.78
CA GLY A 115 -3.48 -3.67 -6.85
C GLY A 115 -4.06 -5.06 -6.60
N MET A 116 -4.73 -5.31 -5.46
CA MET A 116 -5.41 -6.59 -5.20
C MET A 116 -6.56 -6.87 -6.16
N ILE A 117 -7.21 -5.81 -6.64
CA ILE A 117 -8.09 -5.87 -7.81
C ILE A 117 -7.44 -5.04 -8.92
N PRO A 118 -7.31 -5.55 -10.16
CA PRO A 118 -6.76 -4.79 -11.27
C PRO A 118 -7.55 -3.51 -11.53
N TYR A 119 -6.85 -2.42 -11.84
CA TYR A 119 -7.50 -1.15 -12.23
C TYR A 119 -8.47 -1.32 -13.41
N THR A 120 -8.20 -2.28 -14.29
CA THR A 120 -9.04 -2.58 -15.46
C THR A 120 -10.38 -3.21 -15.09
N SER A 121 -10.51 -3.83 -13.92
CA SER A 121 -11.79 -4.38 -13.48
C SER A 121 -12.81 -3.27 -13.27
N PRO A 122 -14.04 -3.39 -13.79
CA PRO A 122 -15.09 -2.39 -13.59
C PRO A 122 -15.49 -2.23 -12.11
N TYR A 123 -15.22 -3.23 -11.30
CA TYR A 123 -15.53 -3.22 -9.87
C TYR A 123 -14.42 -2.65 -8.99
N SER A 124 -13.30 -2.20 -9.55
CA SER A 124 -12.22 -1.54 -8.82
C SER A 124 -12.60 -0.08 -8.49
N LEU A 125 -12.77 0.24 -7.22
CA LEU A 125 -13.19 1.56 -6.72
C LEU A 125 -12.07 2.31 -5.96
N TRP A 126 -10.81 1.97 -6.24
CA TRP A 126 -9.62 2.58 -5.68
C TRP A 126 -9.44 2.46 -4.16
N THR A 127 -8.70 3.40 -3.58
CA THR A 127 -8.11 3.30 -2.24
C THR A 127 -8.86 4.17 -1.24
N VAL A 128 -9.18 3.60 -0.07
CA VAL A 128 -9.67 4.33 1.11
C VAL A 128 -8.50 4.90 1.93
N GLY A 129 -8.81 5.83 2.83
CA GLY A 129 -7.81 6.36 3.78
C GLY A 129 -7.10 7.62 3.31
N ILE A 130 -7.52 8.21 2.21
CA ILE A 130 -7.14 9.55 1.79
C ILE A 130 -7.83 10.58 2.71
N PRO A 131 -7.20 11.72 3.06
CA PRO A 131 -7.41 12.41 4.34
C PRO A 131 -8.81 12.70 4.80
N GLN A 132 -9.76 12.81 3.91
CA GLN A 132 -11.17 12.90 4.27
C GLN A 132 -12.02 12.19 3.20
N LYS A 133 -13.27 11.95 3.48
CA LYS A 133 -14.32 11.30 2.70
C LYS A 133 -14.12 11.32 1.17
N ASP A 134 -13.18 10.55 0.64
CA ASP A 134 -12.96 10.40 -0.80
C ASP A 134 -14.06 9.52 -1.44
N TYR A 135 -14.12 9.48 -2.76
CA TYR A 135 -15.09 8.70 -3.54
C TYR A 135 -15.22 7.23 -3.07
N ALA A 136 -14.10 6.58 -2.77
CA ALA A 136 -14.09 5.22 -2.22
C ALA A 136 -14.83 5.11 -0.88
N ASN A 137 -14.77 6.14 -0.03
CA ASN A 137 -15.50 6.19 1.23
C ASN A 137 -17.02 6.29 1.03
N ARG A 138 -17.48 7.01 -0.02
CA ARG A 138 -18.92 7.11 -0.36
C ARG A 138 -19.50 5.75 -0.75
N VAL A 139 -18.71 4.90 -1.40
CA VAL A 139 -19.12 3.52 -1.72
C VAL A 139 -19.34 2.72 -0.44
N LEU A 140 -18.44 2.85 0.56
CA LEU A 140 -18.58 2.19 1.86
C LEU A 140 -19.77 2.72 2.68
N GLU A 141 -20.04 4.04 2.64
CA GLU A 141 -21.14 4.67 3.38
C GLU A 141 -22.51 4.18 2.89
N ASN A 142 -22.64 3.83 1.61
CA ASN A 142 -23.86 3.32 1.01
C ASN A 142 -24.02 1.79 1.12
N ALA A 143 -23.06 1.09 1.73
CA ALA A 143 -23.10 -0.36 1.87
C ALA A 143 -24.10 -0.80 2.94
N ASP A 144 -24.88 -1.84 2.65
CA ASP A 144 -25.72 -2.57 3.60
C ASP A 144 -25.02 -3.83 4.16
N LEU A 145 -23.87 -4.20 3.58
CA LEU A 145 -22.96 -5.24 4.04
C LEU A 145 -21.53 -4.86 3.71
N LEU A 146 -20.65 -4.83 4.71
CA LEU A 146 -19.21 -4.67 4.52
C LEU A 146 -18.55 -6.07 4.55
N ILE A 147 -17.92 -6.46 3.44
CA ILE A 147 -17.15 -7.70 3.30
C ILE A 147 -15.69 -7.34 3.45
N CYS A 148 -15.13 -7.52 4.65
CA CYS A 148 -13.74 -7.19 4.96
C CYS A 148 -12.84 -8.41 4.70
N VAL A 149 -12.05 -8.36 3.63
CA VAL A 149 -11.18 -9.45 3.17
C VAL A 149 -9.72 -9.13 3.51
N GLY A 150 -9.12 -9.90 4.41
CA GLY A 150 -7.74 -9.68 4.84
C GLY A 150 -7.48 -8.28 5.39
N TYR A 151 -8.50 -7.63 5.97
CA TYR A 151 -8.41 -6.28 6.52
C TYR A 151 -7.93 -6.32 7.97
N ASP A 152 -6.94 -5.47 8.27
CA ASP A 152 -6.47 -5.20 9.62
C ASP A 152 -6.89 -3.77 10.05
N ILE A 153 -7.39 -3.64 11.28
CA ILE A 153 -7.85 -2.35 11.83
C ILE A 153 -6.76 -1.27 11.92
N VAL A 154 -5.48 -1.66 11.87
CA VAL A 154 -4.35 -0.72 11.87
C VAL A 154 -4.16 0.00 10.53
N GLU A 155 -4.68 -0.55 9.43
CA GLU A 155 -4.53 0.00 8.08
C GLU A 155 -5.42 1.23 7.86
N TYR A 156 -6.66 1.15 8.34
CA TYR A 156 -7.63 2.23 8.26
C TYR A 156 -8.63 2.12 9.38
N ALA A 157 -8.79 3.16 10.19
CA ALA A 157 -9.55 3.10 11.42
C ALA A 157 -11.01 2.63 11.20
N PRO A 158 -11.50 1.61 11.93
CA PRO A 158 -12.86 1.07 11.79
C PRO A 158 -13.96 2.13 11.95
N GLN A 159 -13.75 3.15 12.77
CA GLN A 159 -14.67 4.27 12.93
C GLN A 159 -14.94 5.02 11.62
N ARG A 160 -14.00 4.98 10.67
CA ARG A 160 -14.15 5.67 9.38
C ARG A 160 -14.87 4.84 8.34
N ILE A 161 -14.87 3.52 8.47
CA ILE A 161 -15.59 2.60 7.57
C ILE A 161 -17.03 2.32 8.03
N ASN A 162 -17.27 2.29 9.34
CA ASN A 162 -18.59 2.01 9.91
C ASN A 162 -18.88 2.97 11.09
N PRO A 163 -18.99 4.30 10.83
CA PRO A 163 -19.15 5.29 11.88
C PRO A 163 -20.45 5.13 12.69
N THR A 164 -21.51 4.67 12.04
CA THR A 164 -22.82 4.43 12.67
C THR A 164 -22.90 3.11 13.43
N ARG A 165 -21.97 2.18 13.17
CA ARG A 165 -21.96 0.80 13.68
C ARG A 165 -23.19 -0.03 13.27
N LYS A 166 -23.93 0.41 12.25
CA LYS A 166 -25.19 -0.23 11.84
C LYS A 166 -24.97 -1.23 10.70
N THR A 167 -23.95 -1.03 9.87
CA THR A 167 -23.66 -1.90 8.75
C THR A 167 -23.05 -3.20 9.26
N PRO A 168 -23.65 -4.37 9.00
CA PRO A 168 -23.09 -5.67 9.36
C PRO A 168 -21.76 -5.89 8.65
N ILE A 169 -20.82 -6.54 9.35
CA ILE A 169 -19.49 -6.84 8.85
C ILE A 169 -19.32 -8.35 8.72
N LEU A 170 -18.99 -8.80 7.51
CA LEU A 170 -18.49 -10.13 7.23
C LEU A 170 -16.97 -10.06 7.19
N HIS A 171 -16.30 -10.73 8.13
CA HIS A 171 -14.84 -10.78 8.22
C HIS A 171 -14.32 -12.07 7.59
N ILE A 172 -13.43 -11.98 6.59
CA ILE A 172 -12.79 -13.09 5.91
C ILE A 172 -11.27 -12.91 6.06
N ASN A 173 -10.64 -13.75 6.89
CA ASN A 173 -9.21 -13.62 7.18
C ASN A 173 -8.63 -14.95 7.68
N THR A 174 -7.30 -15.06 7.76
CA THR A 174 -6.61 -16.17 8.40
C THR A 174 -6.71 -16.15 9.93
N MET A 175 -7.09 -15.00 10.51
CA MET A 175 -7.20 -14.76 11.94
C MET A 175 -8.59 -14.22 12.31
N PRO A 176 -9.07 -14.49 13.54
CA PRO A 176 -10.26 -13.84 14.06
C PRO A 176 -10.13 -12.30 14.07
N ALA A 177 -11.27 -11.63 13.99
CA ALA A 177 -11.33 -10.18 14.03
C ALA A 177 -10.83 -9.59 15.35
N HIS A 178 -10.15 -8.46 15.27
CA HIS A 178 -9.79 -7.69 16.47
C HIS A 178 -11.02 -7.08 17.14
N ILE A 179 -11.06 -7.13 18.45
CA ILE A 179 -12.15 -6.53 19.24
C ILE A 179 -12.07 -4.99 19.10
N ASN A 180 -13.10 -4.42 18.47
CA ASN A 180 -13.24 -2.96 18.32
C ASN A 180 -14.73 -2.58 18.29
N LYS A 181 -15.12 -1.51 18.98
CA LYS A 181 -16.53 -1.09 19.06
C LYS A 181 -17.16 -0.68 17.73
N TYR A 182 -16.34 -0.34 16.72
CA TYR A 182 -16.78 0.00 15.37
C TYR A 182 -16.57 -1.14 14.36
N TYR A 183 -15.99 -2.28 14.83
CA TYR A 183 -15.73 -3.46 14.02
C TYR A 183 -16.34 -4.68 14.70
N GLN A 184 -17.66 -4.68 14.78
CA GLN A 184 -18.42 -5.80 15.32
C GLN A 184 -18.85 -6.69 14.15
N THR A 185 -18.31 -7.87 14.10
CA THR A 185 -18.54 -8.84 13.04
C THR A 185 -19.89 -9.54 13.23
N ALA A 186 -20.64 -9.68 12.16
CA ALA A 186 -21.84 -10.51 12.11
C ALA A 186 -21.54 -11.96 11.76
N CYS A 187 -20.41 -12.18 11.05
CA CYS A 187 -19.85 -13.51 10.76
C CYS A 187 -18.35 -13.39 10.56
N GLU A 188 -17.59 -14.39 11.01
CA GLU A 188 -16.15 -14.52 10.81
C GLU A 188 -15.86 -15.82 10.05
N VAL A 189 -15.31 -15.69 8.86
CA VAL A 189 -14.79 -16.80 8.05
C VAL A 189 -13.28 -16.82 8.26
N VAL A 190 -12.84 -17.63 9.20
CA VAL A 190 -11.42 -17.74 9.58
C VAL A 190 -10.80 -18.96 8.90
N GLY A 191 -9.76 -18.71 8.09
CA GLY A 191 -9.04 -19.74 7.34
C GLY A 191 -8.37 -19.18 6.09
N ASN A 192 -7.99 -20.04 5.15
CA ASN A 192 -7.40 -19.63 3.88
C ASN A 192 -8.34 -18.67 3.12
N ILE A 193 -7.86 -17.45 2.85
CA ILE A 193 -8.69 -16.39 2.24
C ILE A 193 -9.12 -16.78 0.83
N SER A 194 -8.21 -17.26 -0.01
CA SER A 194 -8.51 -17.64 -1.40
C SER A 194 -9.53 -18.77 -1.49
N ASP A 195 -9.37 -19.83 -0.69
CA ASP A 195 -10.33 -20.94 -0.59
C ASP A 195 -11.70 -20.44 -0.10
N SER A 196 -11.71 -19.58 0.91
CA SER A 196 -12.94 -19.02 1.48
C SER A 196 -13.71 -18.19 0.45
N LEU A 197 -13.03 -17.29 -0.29
CA LEU A 197 -13.64 -16.49 -1.35
C LEU A 197 -14.23 -17.36 -2.46
N HIS A 198 -13.46 -18.33 -2.95
CA HIS A 198 -13.93 -19.27 -3.99
C HIS A 198 -15.16 -20.07 -3.53
N ARG A 199 -15.13 -20.66 -2.33
CA ARG A 199 -16.25 -21.44 -1.78
C ARG A 199 -17.49 -20.61 -1.55
N ILE A 200 -17.37 -19.36 -1.14
CA ILE A 200 -18.49 -18.41 -0.98
C ILE A 200 -19.06 -18.06 -2.35
N THR A 201 -18.21 -17.75 -3.33
CA THR A 201 -18.62 -17.41 -4.70
C THR A 201 -19.49 -18.50 -5.33
N LEU A 202 -19.10 -19.77 -5.17
CA LEU A 202 -19.85 -20.93 -5.66
C LEU A 202 -21.24 -21.13 -4.99
N ARG A 203 -21.48 -20.52 -3.82
CA ARG A 203 -22.72 -20.68 -3.02
C ARG A 203 -23.61 -19.44 -3.02
N THR A 204 -23.25 -18.43 -3.78
CA THR A 204 -23.98 -17.17 -3.85
C THR A 204 -24.37 -16.86 -5.30
N HIS A 205 -25.38 -16.02 -5.48
CA HIS A 205 -25.86 -15.63 -6.79
C HIS A 205 -25.40 -14.22 -7.15
N ARG A 206 -25.21 -14.01 -8.45
CA ARG A 206 -24.89 -12.73 -9.05
C ARG A 206 -25.85 -11.64 -8.55
N LYS A 207 -25.31 -10.49 -8.18
CA LYS A 207 -26.06 -9.30 -7.76
C LYS A 207 -26.50 -8.48 -8.97
N GLN A 208 -27.35 -7.51 -8.73
CA GLN A 208 -27.62 -6.47 -9.72
C GLN A 208 -26.36 -5.59 -9.90
N GLU A 209 -26.25 -4.96 -11.06
CA GLU A 209 -25.14 -4.04 -11.31
C GLU A 209 -25.13 -2.90 -10.27
N PRO A 210 -23.97 -2.61 -9.64
CA PRO A 210 -23.86 -1.54 -8.65
C PRO A 210 -23.74 -0.18 -9.32
N THR A 211 -24.81 0.29 -9.98
CA THR A 211 -24.81 1.48 -10.85
C THR A 211 -24.25 2.73 -10.18
N ALA A 212 -24.57 2.97 -8.90
CA ALA A 212 -24.05 4.10 -8.15
C ALA A 212 -22.52 4.02 -7.95
N ALA A 213 -21.99 2.83 -7.66
CA ALA A 213 -20.55 2.61 -7.53
C ALA A 213 -19.83 2.76 -8.88
N LEU A 214 -20.42 2.24 -9.97
CA LEU A 214 -19.87 2.39 -11.32
C LEU A 214 -19.85 3.86 -11.76
N ALA A 215 -20.90 4.65 -11.47
CA ALA A 215 -20.89 6.08 -11.74
C ALA A 215 -19.78 6.84 -10.96
N ILE A 216 -19.52 6.45 -9.73
CA ILE A 216 -18.38 6.98 -8.95
C ILE A 216 -17.06 6.63 -9.64
N ARG A 217 -16.91 5.40 -10.14
CA ARG A 217 -15.71 4.99 -10.87
C ARG A 217 -15.48 5.81 -12.14
N GLU A 218 -16.52 6.09 -12.91
CA GLU A 218 -16.43 6.95 -14.10
C GLU A 218 -15.96 8.36 -13.75
N GLN A 219 -16.48 8.95 -12.67
CA GLN A 219 -16.01 10.25 -12.18
C GLN A 219 -14.54 10.24 -11.81
N LEU A 220 -14.08 9.17 -11.15
CA LEU A 220 -12.68 8.97 -10.80
C LEU A 220 -11.77 8.89 -12.02
N ILE A 221 -12.18 8.18 -13.06
CA ILE A 221 -11.44 8.05 -14.33
C ILE A 221 -11.37 9.42 -15.01
N ALA A 222 -12.51 10.11 -15.16
CA ALA A 222 -12.57 11.41 -15.81
C ALA A 222 -11.71 12.46 -15.10
N GLU A 223 -11.72 12.49 -13.76
CA GLU A 223 -10.85 13.35 -12.98
C GLU A 223 -9.37 13.02 -13.24
N HIS A 224 -9.00 11.75 -13.19
CA HIS A 224 -7.62 11.32 -13.44
C HIS A 224 -7.15 11.73 -14.84
N GLU A 225 -7.94 11.47 -15.87
CA GLU A 225 -7.61 11.76 -17.27
C GLU A 225 -7.52 13.26 -17.56
N SER A 226 -8.26 14.11 -16.83
CA SER A 226 -8.24 15.56 -17.01
C SER A 226 -6.87 16.20 -16.82
N TYR A 227 -5.96 15.53 -16.09
CA TYR A 227 -4.59 16.00 -15.86
C TYR A 227 -3.57 15.49 -16.87
N ALA A 228 -3.95 14.65 -17.83
CA ALA A 228 -3.01 14.00 -18.75
C ALA A 228 -2.20 14.98 -19.62
N ALA A 229 -2.75 16.16 -19.91
CA ALA A 229 -2.12 17.22 -20.69
C ALA A 229 -1.76 18.47 -19.86
N ASP A 230 -1.77 18.37 -18.53
CA ASP A 230 -1.42 19.51 -17.68
C ASP A 230 0.07 19.86 -17.85
N ALA A 231 0.34 21.08 -18.28
CA ALA A 231 1.70 21.62 -18.55
C ALA A 231 2.18 22.58 -17.47
N SER A 232 1.46 22.69 -16.35
CA SER A 232 1.87 23.60 -15.26
C SER A 232 3.18 23.18 -14.61
N PHE A 233 3.93 24.18 -14.13
CA PHE A 233 5.17 23.98 -13.42
C PHE A 233 5.29 24.99 -12.27
N PRO A 234 5.63 24.58 -11.03
CA PRO A 234 5.92 23.22 -10.59
C PRO A 234 4.80 22.24 -10.94
N MET A 235 5.16 20.95 -11.13
CA MET A 235 4.24 19.93 -11.64
C MET A 235 3.15 19.58 -10.64
N LYS A 236 1.95 19.29 -11.15
CA LYS A 236 0.90 18.70 -10.32
C LYS A 236 1.15 17.21 -10.07
N PRO A 237 0.94 16.72 -8.85
CA PRO A 237 1.15 15.31 -8.50
C PRO A 237 0.39 14.34 -9.43
N GLN A 238 -0.81 14.72 -9.88
CA GLN A 238 -1.65 13.93 -10.79
C GLN A 238 -0.94 13.70 -12.14
N ARG A 239 -0.42 14.76 -12.76
CA ARG A 239 0.32 14.68 -14.02
C ARG A 239 1.56 13.81 -13.88
N VAL A 240 2.33 13.98 -12.82
CA VAL A 240 3.52 13.17 -12.55
C VAL A 240 3.17 11.68 -12.50
N LEU A 241 2.11 11.31 -11.78
CA LEU A 241 1.71 9.90 -11.62
C LEU A 241 1.15 9.28 -12.91
N ILE A 242 0.52 10.08 -13.77
CA ILE A 242 0.11 9.66 -15.12
C ILE A 242 1.36 9.33 -15.97
N ASP A 243 2.36 10.21 -15.98
CA ASP A 243 3.58 9.98 -16.75
C ASP A 243 4.40 8.81 -16.20
N VAL A 244 4.51 8.68 -14.86
CA VAL A 244 5.07 7.49 -14.21
C VAL A 244 4.36 6.22 -14.69
N ARG A 245 3.02 6.22 -14.74
CA ARG A 245 2.27 5.03 -15.18
C ARG A 245 2.54 4.65 -16.64
N LYS A 246 2.77 5.62 -17.54
CA LYS A 246 3.10 5.38 -18.95
C LYS A 246 4.42 4.62 -19.10
N VAL A 247 5.42 4.92 -18.27
CA VAL A 247 6.75 4.29 -18.32
C VAL A 247 6.78 2.94 -17.61
N MET A 248 6.05 2.80 -16.50
CA MET A 248 6.05 1.58 -15.69
C MET A 248 5.18 0.49 -16.34
N ARG A 249 5.72 -0.71 -16.51
CA ARG A 249 4.97 -1.88 -16.98
C ARG A 249 4.00 -2.38 -15.89
N PRO A 250 2.99 -3.18 -16.21
CA PRO A 250 2.03 -3.70 -15.21
C PRO A 250 2.66 -4.47 -14.04
N GLY A 251 3.82 -5.09 -14.24
CA GLY A 251 4.52 -5.89 -13.23
C GLY A 251 5.68 -5.18 -12.52
N ASP A 252 6.02 -3.96 -12.92
CA ASP A 252 7.08 -3.15 -12.30
C ASP A 252 6.65 -2.64 -10.93
N ILE A 253 7.62 -2.30 -10.08
CA ILE A 253 7.37 -2.02 -8.66
C ILE A 253 7.58 -0.53 -8.37
N LEU A 254 6.55 0.12 -7.84
CA LEU A 254 6.62 1.44 -7.24
C LEU A 254 6.65 1.34 -5.72
N LEU A 255 7.63 1.99 -5.10
CA LEU A 255 7.69 2.18 -3.65
C LEU A 255 7.36 3.63 -3.29
N SER A 256 6.36 3.80 -2.45
CA SER A 256 5.96 5.12 -1.96
C SER A 256 6.70 5.46 -0.68
N GLY A 257 7.36 6.62 -0.66
CA GLY A 257 7.74 7.25 0.59
C GLY A 257 6.52 7.65 1.43
N VAL A 258 6.76 8.27 2.59
CA VAL A 258 5.70 8.74 3.49
C VAL A 258 5.68 10.26 3.52
N GLY A 259 4.56 10.86 3.12
CA GLY A 259 4.36 12.30 2.99
C GLY A 259 3.10 12.61 2.18
N ALA A 260 2.96 13.84 1.67
CA ALA A 260 1.83 14.21 0.82
C ALA A 260 1.75 13.36 -0.46
N HIS A 261 2.91 13.07 -1.07
CA HIS A 261 3.02 12.19 -2.25
C HIS A 261 2.36 10.82 -2.06
N LYS A 262 2.40 10.25 -0.84
CA LYS A 262 1.73 8.98 -0.54
C LYS A 262 0.22 9.04 -0.81
N MET A 263 -0.43 10.13 -0.45
CA MET A 263 -1.87 10.31 -0.66
C MET A 263 -2.21 10.39 -2.14
N TRP A 264 -1.37 11.09 -2.92
CA TRP A 264 -1.51 11.19 -4.37
C TRP A 264 -1.27 9.85 -5.07
N ILE A 265 -0.24 9.08 -4.66
CA ILE A 265 0.00 7.72 -5.18
C ILE A 265 -1.19 6.81 -4.88
N ALA A 266 -1.70 6.84 -3.65
CA ALA A 266 -2.87 6.06 -3.27
C ALA A 266 -4.08 6.40 -4.14
N ARG A 267 -4.26 7.68 -4.50
CA ARG A 267 -5.39 8.19 -5.28
C ARG A 267 -5.24 8.03 -6.80
N HIS A 268 -4.06 8.31 -7.35
CA HIS A 268 -3.87 8.48 -8.80
C HIS A 268 -2.96 7.44 -9.48
N TYR A 269 -2.20 6.63 -8.75
CA TYR A 269 -1.38 5.60 -9.38
C TYR A 269 -2.18 4.33 -9.66
N ASN A 270 -2.41 3.99 -10.91
CA ASN A 270 -3.19 2.82 -11.33
C ASN A 270 -2.38 1.53 -11.25
N CYS A 271 -2.86 0.54 -10.49
CA CYS A 271 -2.21 -0.76 -10.34
C CYS A 271 -2.96 -1.84 -11.11
N TYR A 272 -2.21 -2.72 -11.76
CA TYR A 272 -2.75 -3.84 -12.55
C TYR A 272 -2.48 -5.20 -11.91
N LYS A 273 -1.56 -5.26 -10.97
CA LYS A 273 -1.17 -6.50 -10.27
C LYS A 273 -0.92 -6.22 -8.79
N PRO A 274 -1.14 -7.20 -7.91
CA PRO A 274 -0.76 -7.10 -6.51
C PRO A 274 0.76 -6.98 -6.36
N LYS A 275 1.22 -6.43 -5.23
CA LYS A 275 2.64 -6.27 -4.88
C LYS A 275 3.45 -5.40 -5.86
N THR A 276 2.78 -4.53 -6.65
CA THR A 276 3.43 -3.60 -7.59
C THR A 276 3.37 -2.14 -7.15
N CYS A 277 2.67 -1.82 -6.08
CA CYS A 277 2.68 -0.52 -5.42
C CYS A 277 2.78 -0.73 -3.91
N LEU A 278 3.97 -0.49 -3.36
CA LEU A 278 4.26 -0.74 -1.96
C LEU A 278 4.18 0.57 -1.16
N ILE A 279 3.18 0.67 -0.31
CA ILE A 279 2.91 1.84 0.53
C ILE A 279 3.00 1.42 2.00
N SER A 280 3.97 1.96 2.74
CA SER A 280 4.03 1.77 4.20
C SER A 280 2.90 2.55 4.88
N ASN A 281 1.94 1.86 5.52
CA ASN A 281 0.79 2.50 6.16
C ASN A 281 0.51 2.01 7.60
N GLY A 282 1.21 1.01 8.11
CA GLY A 282 1.18 0.62 9.52
C GLY A 282 1.87 1.68 10.38
N PHE A 283 3.18 1.60 10.55
CA PHE A 283 3.98 2.65 11.19
C PHE A 283 4.16 3.89 10.33
N ALA A 284 4.02 3.76 9.00
CA ALA A 284 4.17 4.86 8.04
C ALA A 284 5.52 5.61 8.21
N THR A 285 6.60 4.86 8.29
CA THR A 285 7.95 5.38 8.52
C THR A 285 8.48 6.14 7.31
N MET A 286 8.88 7.39 7.48
CA MET A 286 9.67 8.12 6.49
C MET A 286 11.03 7.41 6.28
N GLY A 287 11.58 7.50 5.05
CA GLY A 287 12.83 6.80 4.69
C GLY A 287 12.66 5.33 4.25
N PHE A 288 11.48 4.73 4.40
CA PHE A 288 11.19 3.33 4.03
C PHE A 288 11.49 3.01 2.55
N SER A 289 11.19 3.95 1.64
CA SER A 289 11.12 3.64 0.21
C SER A 289 12.45 3.34 -0.43
N LEU A 290 13.53 3.99 -0.03
CA LEU A 290 14.86 3.78 -0.61
C LEU A 290 15.45 2.41 -0.25
N PRO A 291 15.58 2.00 1.03
CA PRO A 291 15.99 0.64 1.37
C PRO A 291 15.00 -0.43 0.87
N GLY A 292 13.70 -0.09 0.78
CA GLY A 292 12.71 -0.95 0.15
C GLY A 292 12.99 -1.21 -1.33
N ALA A 293 13.52 -0.22 -2.06
CA ALA A 293 13.90 -0.38 -3.47
C ALA A 293 15.10 -1.32 -3.65
N LEU A 294 16.10 -1.23 -2.76
CA LEU A 294 17.20 -2.20 -2.73
C LEU A 294 16.65 -3.62 -2.61
N ALA A 295 15.79 -3.84 -1.61
CA ALA A 295 15.17 -5.16 -1.39
C ALA A 295 14.34 -5.61 -2.60
N ALA A 296 13.54 -4.71 -3.18
CA ALA A 296 12.72 -5.03 -4.36
C ALA A 296 13.58 -5.41 -5.57
N LYS A 297 14.70 -4.71 -5.78
CA LYS A 297 15.62 -4.99 -6.88
C LYS A 297 16.39 -6.29 -6.69
N LEU A 298 16.79 -6.61 -5.45
CA LEU A 298 17.41 -7.90 -5.11
C LEU A 298 16.46 -9.08 -5.37
N VAL A 299 15.20 -8.96 -4.96
CA VAL A 299 14.19 -10.03 -5.11
C VAL A 299 13.65 -10.12 -6.55
N SER A 300 13.65 -9.02 -7.30
CA SER A 300 13.09 -8.93 -8.64
C SER A 300 14.03 -8.17 -9.59
N PRO A 301 15.19 -8.73 -9.95
CA PRO A 301 16.23 -8.04 -10.71
C PRO A 301 15.79 -7.58 -12.10
N ASP A 302 14.85 -8.30 -12.74
CA ASP A 302 14.36 -7.99 -14.09
C ASP A 302 13.28 -6.91 -14.15
N LYS A 303 12.75 -6.51 -12.99
CA LYS A 303 11.70 -5.48 -12.92
C LYS A 303 12.30 -4.08 -12.84
N ARG A 304 11.62 -3.12 -13.44
CA ARG A 304 11.83 -1.72 -13.09
C ARG A 304 11.36 -1.45 -11.69
N VAL A 305 12.17 -0.73 -10.92
CA VAL A 305 11.84 -0.31 -9.55
C VAL A 305 11.90 1.21 -9.51
N LEU A 306 10.81 1.83 -9.08
CA LEU A 306 10.69 3.28 -8.92
C LEU A 306 10.40 3.62 -7.46
N VAL A 307 11.21 4.47 -6.87
CA VAL A 307 10.92 5.15 -5.61
C VAL A 307 10.25 6.48 -5.92
N VAL A 308 9.11 6.77 -5.29
CA VAL A 308 8.53 8.12 -5.26
C VAL A 308 8.56 8.59 -3.81
N THR A 309 9.34 9.60 -3.51
CA THR A 309 9.54 10.11 -2.15
C THR A 309 9.59 11.64 -2.13
N GLY A 310 9.28 12.25 -0.99
CA GLY A 310 9.55 13.66 -0.76
C GLY A 310 11.03 13.89 -0.43
N ASP A 311 11.47 15.12 -0.60
CA ASP A 311 12.83 15.57 -0.31
C ASP A 311 13.25 15.29 1.14
N GLY A 312 12.42 15.62 2.14
CA GLY A 312 12.68 15.30 3.55
C GLY A 312 12.69 13.79 3.83
N GLY A 313 11.90 12.99 3.09
CA GLY A 313 11.88 11.53 3.22
C GLY A 313 13.13 10.87 2.66
N LEU A 314 13.64 11.39 1.53
CA LEU A 314 14.87 10.89 0.92
C LEU A 314 16.08 11.05 1.86
N MET A 315 16.20 12.22 2.48
CA MET A 315 17.33 12.51 3.38
C MET A 315 17.43 11.60 4.61
N MET A 316 16.37 10.88 4.96
CA MET A 316 16.39 10.00 6.13
C MET A 316 17.21 8.73 5.94
N ASN A 317 17.33 8.23 4.71
CA ASN A 317 18.11 7.03 4.37
C ASN A 317 18.88 7.18 3.05
N SER A 318 19.28 8.38 2.69
CA SER A 318 19.95 8.68 1.40
C SER A 318 21.30 7.99 1.25
N GLN A 319 21.96 7.58 2.36
CA GLN A 319 23.18 6.80 2.34
C GLN A 319 23.03 5.45 1.61
N GLU A 320 21.82 4.93 1.48
CA GLU A 320 21.54 3.69 0.76
C GLU A 320 21.75 3.80 -0.76
N LEU A 321 21.95 5.01 -1.29
CA LEU A 321 22.40 5.20 -2.66
C LEU A 321 23.79 4.61 -2.87
N GLU A 322 24.72 4.75 -1.88
CA GLU A 322 26.02 4.08 -1.91
C GLU A 322 25.86 2.56 -1.93
N THR A 323 25.01 2.01 -1.07
CA THR A 323 24.74 0.58 -1.04
C THR A 323 24.22 0.09 -2.41
N ALA A 324 23.33 0.84 -3.04
CA ALA A 324 22.76 0.50 -4.36
C ALA A 324 23.84 0.49 -5.46
N VAL A 325 24.73 1.47 -5.45
CA VAL A 325 25.86 1.55 -6.41
C VAL A 325 26.80 0.39 -6.22
N ARG A 326 27.24 0.13 -4.99
CA ARG A 326 28.18 -0.94 -4.66
C ARG A 326 27.64 -2.34 -4.97
N GLU A 327 26.34 -2.55 -4.76
CA GLU A 327 25.66 -3.83 -5.05
C GLU A 327 25.12 -3.92 -6.49
N HIS A 328 25.41 -2.95 -7.36
CA HIS A 328 24.95 -2.91 -8.75
C HIS A 328 23.43 -3.07 -8.91
N LEU A 329 22.68 -2.33 -8.13
CA LEU A 329 21.20 -2.36 -8.09
C LEU A 329 20.61 -1.10 -8.75
N PRO A 330 20.47 -1.04 -10.08
CA PRO A 330 19.91 0.13 -10.76
C PRO A 330 18.39 0.23 -10.50
N PHE A 331 17.96 1.39 -9.99
CA PHE A 331 16.56 1.78 -9.85
C PHE A 331 16.44 3.30 -9.95
N VAL A 332 15.21 3.80 -10.11
CA VAL A 332 14.95 5.23 -10.26
C VAL A 332 14.35 5.79 -8.96
N VAL A 333 14.85 6.95 -8.53
CA VAL A 333 14.32 7.72 -7.40
C VAL A 333 13.75 9.03 -7.93
N LEU A 334 12.43 9.18 -7.90
CA LEU A 334 11.72 10.40 -8.24
C LEU A 334 11.43 11.17 -6.95
N VAL A 335 12.12 12.30 -6.79
CA VAL A 335 12.03 13.15 -5.61
C VAL A 335 11.00 14.25 -5.85
N PHE A 336 9.92 14.24 -5.11
CA PHE A 336 8.94 15.31 -5.06
C PHE A 336 9.49 16.42 -4.18
N VAL A 337 9.86 17.55 -4.79
CA VAL A 337 10.56 18.65 -4.14
C VAL A 337 9.59 19.80 -3.86
N ASP A 338 9.37 20.09 -2.58
CA ASP A 338 8.59 21.25 -2.11
C ASP A 338 9.30 22.04 -0.98
N GLY A 339 10.52 21.66 -0.61
CA GLY A 339 11.32 22.33 0.43
C GLY A 339 10.71 22.23 1.82
N GLY A 340 10.02 21.11 2.14
CA GLY A 340 9.40 21.00 3.45
C GLY A 340 8.66 19.69 3.72
N TYR A 341 8.13 19.58 4.94
CA TYR A 341 7.29 18.46 5.35
C TYR A 341 5.84 18.69 4.89
N GLY A 342 5.57 18.52 3.57
CA GLY A 342 4.33 18.89 2.90
C GLY A 342 3.05 18.33 3.54
N LEU A 343 3.05 17.07 4.04
CA LEU A 343 1.89 16.50 4.75
C LEU A 343 1.63 17.17 6.11
N ILE A 344 2.69 17.54 6.82
CA ILE A 344 2.57 18.26 8.11
C ILE A 344 2.05 19.67 7.87
N LYS A 345 2.60 20.38 6.87
CA LYS A 345 2.10 21.70 6.43
C LYS A 345 0.60 21.62 6.11
N TRP A 346 0.21 20.69 5.25
CA TRP A 346 -1.18 20.51 4.86
C TRP A 346 -2.11 20.31 6.05
N LYS A 347 -1.77 19.36 6.95
CA LYS A 347 -2.57 19.11 8.16
C LYS A 347 -2.58 20.30 9.14
N GLY A 348 -1.47 21.03 9.26
CA GLY A 348 -1.36 22.24 10.05
C GLY A 348 -2.32 23.32 9.54
N MET A 349 -2.25 23.62 8.25
CA MET A 349 -3.15 24.57 7.59
C MET A 349 -4.64 24.20 7.71
N ASP A 350 -4.98 22.91 7.50
CA ASP A 350 -6.36 22.44 7.60
C ASP A 350 -6.92 22.54 9.02
N LYS A 351 -6.09 22.30 10.03
CA LYS A 351 -6.50 22.24 11.44
C LYS A 351 -6.37 23.56 12.20
N PHE A 352 -5.29 24.31 11.94
CA PHE A 352 -4.90 25.49 12.73
C PHE A 352 -4.88 26.78 11.91
N GLY A 353 -4.94 26.70 10.57
CA GLY A 353 -4.81 27.86 9.67
C GLY A 353 -3.37 28.34 9.48
N GLU A 354 -2.39 27.73 10.14
CA GLU A 354 -0.98 28.12 10.09
C GLU A 354 -0.05 26.92 10.25
N THR A 355 1.23 27.10 9.87
CA THR A 355 2.27 26.09 10.06
C THR A 355 3.58 26.74 10.47
N HIS A 356 4.37 26.02 11.29
CA HIS A 356 5.66 26.50 11.78
C HIS A 356 6.72 25.38 11.67
N TYR A 357 7.96 25.78 11.39
CA TYR A 357 9.14 24.88 11.39
C TYR A 357 9.05 23.67 10.45
N CYS A 358 8.25 23.77 9.38
CA CYS A 358 8.08 22.70 8.40
C CYS A 358 8.93 22.89 7.13
N ASP A 359 9.57 24.06 6.98
CA ASP A 359 10.39 24.39 5.82
C ASP A 359 11.86 24.07 6.09
N PHE A 360 12.57 23.65 5.05
CA PHE A 360 13.99 23.39 5.06
C PHE A 360 14.61 23.66 3.68
N THR A 361 15.95 23.76 3.63
CA THR A 361 16.71 23.90 2.39
C THR A 361 17.14 22.54 1.87
N ASN A 362 17.02 22.35 0.55
CA ASN A 362 17.49 21.15 -0.13
C ASN A 362 18.94 21.32 -0.63
N PRO A 363 19.71 20.24 -0.76
CA PRO A 363 20.94 20.25 -1.53
C PRO A 363 20.63 20.41 -3.03
N ASP A 364 21.64 20.67 -3.84
CA ASP A 364 21.54 20.44 -5.28
C ASP A 364 21.44 18.90 -5.51
N TRP A 365 20.26 18.43 -5.85
CA TRP A 365 19.98 17.00 -5.96
C TRP A 365 20.74 16.31 -7.11
N VAL A 366 21.08 17.06 -8.17
CA VAL A 366 21.89 16.52 -9.27
C VAL A 366 23.33 16.32 -8.80
N ALA A 367 23.93 17.35 -8.21
CA ALA A 367 25.28 17.27 -7.65
C ALA A 367 25.37 16.21 -6.52
N TYR A 368 24.30 16.09 -5.70
CA TYR A 368 24.21 15.08 -4.66
C TYR A 368 24.21 13.66 -5.24
N ALA A 369 23.41 13.39 -6.29
CA ALA A 369 23.38 12.10 -6.96
C ALA A 369 24.76 11.76 -7.56
N GLU A 370 25.39 12.70 -8.24
CA GLU A 370 26.73 12.51 -8.85
C GLU A 370 27.80 12.24 -7.79
N ALA A 371 27.74 12.91 -6.63
CA ALA A 371 28.64 12.67 -5.51
C ALA A 371 28.48 11.24 -4.91
N MET A 372 27.31 10.63 -5.07
CA MET A 372 27.01 9.25 -4.70
C MET A 372 27.23 8.24 -5.85
N HIS A 373 27.87 8.68 -6.95
CA HIS A 373 28.08 7.88 -8.16
C HIS A 373 26.78 7.40 -8.83
N CYS A 374 25.68 8.11 -8.61
CA CYS A 374 24.39 7.92 -9.25
C CYS A 374 24.22 8.88 -10.45
N LYS A 375 23.23 8.62 -11.30
CA LYS A 375 22.85 9.56 -12.35
C LYS A 375 21.86 10.60 -11.81
N GLY A 376 22.16 11.90 -11.97
CA GLY A 376 21.30 12.99 -11.55
C GLY A 376 20.52 13.63 -12.70
N TYR A 377 19.24 13.96 -12.47
CA TYR A 377 18.37 14.69 -13.40
C TYR A 377 17.59 15.79 -12.66
N ARG A 378 17.27 16.87 -13.38
CA ARG A 378 16.40 17.94 -12.87
C ARG A 378 15.34 18.28 -13.91
N ILE A 379 14.07 18.22 -13.51
CA ILE A 379 12.93 18.60 -14.34
C ILE A 379 12.71 20.11 -14.23
N ARG A 380 12.54 20.78 -15.37
CA ARG A 380 12.29 22.23 -15.47
C ARG A 380 10.95 22.54 -16.14
N THR A 381 10.39 21.60 -16.87
CA THR A 381 9.07 21.69 -17.49
C THR A 381 8.33 20.35 -17.37
N ALA A 382 7.01 20.37 -17.44
CA ALA A 382 6.22 19.16 -17.30
C ALA A 382 6.53 18.11 -18.40
N ASP A 383 6.85 18.55 -19.62
CA ASP A 383 7.10 17.67 -20.76
C ASP A 383 8.46 16.97 -20.70
N GLU A 384 9.38 17.44 -19.84
CA GLU A 384 10.67 16.78 -19.65
C GLU A 384 10.56 15.49 -18.81
N LEU A 385 9.50 15.32 -18.00
CA LEU A 385 9.44 14.19 -17.06
C LEU A 385 9.40 12.83 -17.75
N LEU A 386 8.53 12.67 -18.74
CA LEU A 386 8.35 11.38 -19.41
C LEU A 386 9.65 10.88 -20.08
N PRO A 387 10.32 11.67 -20.97
CA PRO A 387 11.59 11.25 -21.56
C PRO A 387 12.71 11.06 -20.54
N THR A 388 12.73 11.86 -19.45
CA THR A 388 13.71 11.69 -18.38
C THR A 388 13.52 10.38 -17.64
N LEU A 389 12.27 9.98 -17.33
CA LEU A 389 11.98 8.67 -16.73
C LEU A 389 12.42 7.51 -17.63
N GLU A 390 12.17 7.62 -18.95
CA GLU A 390 12.58 6.61 -19.92
C GLU A 390 14.11 6.47 -19.96
N ASP A 391 14.85 7.58 -19.99
CA ASP A 391 16.32 7.59 -19.98
C ASP A 391 16.87 7.07 -18.64
N ALA A 392 16.30 7.49 -17.51
CA ALA A 392 16.71 7.05 -16.18
C ALA A 392 16.59 5.52 -15.99
N PHE A 393 15.60 4.89 -16.60
CA PHE A 393 15.45 3.43 -16.56
C PHE A 393 16.40 2.68 -17.53
N GLN A 394 17.19 3.36 -18.36
CA GLN A 394 18.24 2.77 -19.16
C GLN A 394 19.61 2.79 -18.48
N GLN A 395 19.75 3.51 -17.37
CA GLN A 395 21.02 3.61 -16.67
C GLN A 395 21.34 2.30 -15.94
N ASP A 396 22.62 1.97 -15.87
CA ASP A 396 23.17 0.81 -15.14
C ASP A 396 23.52 1.11 -13.69
N VAL A 397 23.30 2.36 -13.26
CA VAL A 397 23.44 2.85 -11.88
C VAL A 397 22.12 3.42 -11.38
N PRO A 398 21.93 3.61 -10.07
CA PRO A 398 20.75 4.30 -9.58
C PRO A 398 20.63 5.71 -10.17
N ALA A 399 19.40 6.12 -10.51
CA ALA A 399 19.11 7.44 -11.04
C ALA A 399 18.21 8.24 -10.11
N LEU A 400 18.55 9.50 -9.87
CA LEU A 400 17.78 10.43 -9.04
C LEU A 400 17.23 11.57 -9.90
N ILE A 401 15.91 11.77 -9.86
CA ILE A 401 15.21 12.80 -10.60
C ILE A 401 14.62 13.82 -9.63
N GLU A 402 15.11 15.04 -9.66
CA GLU A 402 14.54 16.20 -8.95
C GLU A 402 13.31 16.68 -9.70
N CYS A 403 12.13 16.62 -9.05
CA CYS A 403 10.86 17.04 -9.63
C CYS A 403 10.14 18.03 -8.70
N PRO A 404 10.17 19.33 -9.01
CA PRO A 404 9.42 20.35 -8.28
C PRO A 404 7.91 20.11 -8.37
N ILE A 405 7.22 20.12 -7.21
CA ILE A 405 5.80 19.76 -7.08
C ILE A 405 4.98 20.92 -6.53
N ASP A 406 3.82 21.15 -7.14
CA ASP A 406 2.79 22.05 -6.62
C ASP A 406 1.84 21.31 -5.67
N TYR A 407 2.09 21.46 -4.36
CA TYR A 407 1.21 20.91 -3.33
C TYR A 407 0.05 21.85 -2.93
N ALA A 408 -0.17 22.98 -3.59
CA ALA A 408 -1.44 23.71 -3.50
C ALA A 408 -2.63 22.80 -3.90
N GLU A 409 -2.35 21.80 -4.76
CA GLU A 409 -3.29 20.75 -5.13
C GLU A 409 -3.81 19.92 -3.93
N ASN A 410 -3.09 19.84 -2.82
CA ASN A 410 -3.50 19.06 -1.63
C ASN A 410 -4.88 19.47 -1.10
N GLY A 411 -5.26 20.76 -1.25
CA GLY A 411 -6.58 21.23 -0.89
C GLY A 411 -7.72 20.48 -1.61
N LYS A 412 -7.49 20.04 -2.84
CA LYS A 412 -8.49 19.31 -3.64
C LYS A 412 -8.82 17.94 -3.07
N LEU A 413 -7.86 17.27 -2.41
CA LEU A 413 -8.13 16.00 -1.70
C LEU A 413 -9.02 16.17 -0.46
N THR A 414 -9.27 17.42 0.00
CA THR A 414 -10.12 17.72 1.15
C THR A 414 -11.32 18.60 0.82
N GLN A 415 -11.20 19.52 -0.15
CA GLN A 415 -12.25 20.50 -0.50
C GLN A 415 -13.29 19.95 -1.46
N HIS A 416 -12.90 19.16 -2.42
CA HIS A 416 -13.81 18.63 -3.45
C HIS A 416 -15.00 17.83 -2.86
N LEU A 417 -14.83 17.32 -1.65
CA LEU A 417 -15.85 16.59 -0.92
C LEU A 417 -16.87 17.49 -0.21
N LYS A 418 -16.50 18.69 0.20
CA LYS A 418 -17.46 19.65 0.80
C LYS A 418 -18.47 20.13 -0.23
N GLU A 419 -18.02 20.37 -1.46
CA GLU A 419 -18.87 20.83 -2.55
C GLU A 419 -19.82 19.74 -3.07
N VAL A 420 -19.33 18.49 -3.16
CA VAL A 420 -20.14 17.35 -3.60
C VAL A 420 -21.21 16.98 -2.57
N TYR A 421 -20.94 17.15 -1.27
CA TYR A 421 -21.92 16.91 -0.21
C TYR A 421 -22.95 18.05 -0.08
N ALA A 422 -22.57 19.30 -0.39
CA ALA A 422 -23.51 20.43 -0.37
C ALA A 422 -24.64 20.34 -1.42
N HIS A 423 -24.46 19.50 -2.44
CA HIS A 423 -25.49 19.23 -3.46
C HIS A 423 -26.35 17.99 -3.17
N LEU A 424 -26.12 17.31 -2.05
CA LEU A 424 -26.83 16.09 -1.64
C LEU A 424 -27.65 16.29 -0.35
N GLU A 425 -27.58 17.48 0.29
CA GLU A 425 -28.53 17.97 1.30
C GLU A 425 -29.64 18.79 0.61
#